data_426702d244d6a33476747ea4b8bb2b0b
#
_entry.id   426702d244d6a33476747ea4b8bb2b0b
#
_cell.length_a   1.000
_cell.length_b   1.000
_cell.length_c   1.000
_cell.angle_alpha   90.00
_cell.angle_beta   90.00
_cell.angle_gamma   90.00
#
_symmetry.space_group_name_H-M   'P 1'
#
loop_
_entity.id
_entity.type
_entity.pdbx_description
1 polymer ?
#
loop_
_entity_poly.entity_id
_entity_poly.type
_entity_poly.pdbx_seq_one_letter_code
_entity_poly.pdbx_strand_id
1 'polypeptide(L)'
;MGMVLVVAGCHRADDTPAAAAPAETAHTPVASANDQPADAVPPATAPVGTFPPQVRPQPTTLARMDGYGDLRLGMDATQARTAWGGELRGSAASDGGCYLLRPQWAQDAREFGFMFEGDHLVRYQTTEPKEVAPGGGKVGMTLAQLRALYPQGLDAQPHKYLPGAQTLRHADAATSSALVFETDAEGRVSSWRVGQPPQVDYVEGCG
;
A
#
# COMPACT_ATOMS: atom_id res chain seq x y z
N MET A 1 -7.55 -6.90 62.82
CA MET A 1 -7.50 -8.33 62.53
C MET A 1 -7.14 -8.48 61.10
N GLY A 2 -5.91 -8.60 60.68
CA GLY A 2 -4.88 -9.56 61.00
C GLY A 2 -4.85 -10.60 59.91
N MET A 3 -3.91 -10.53 58.97
CA MET A 3 -2.91 -11.58 58.83
C MET A 3 -1.98 -11.30 57.64
N VAL A 4 -0.74 -11.01 58.03
CA VAL A 4 0.44 -10.96 57.16
C VAL A 4 0.88 -12.41 56.93
N LEU A 5 1.27 -12.78 55.74
CA LEU A 5 2.09 -13.96 55.48
C LEU A 5 3.18 -13.61 54.47
N VAL A 6 4.38 -13.46 55.05
CA VAL A 6 5.68 -13.43 54.40
C VAL A 6 6.16 -14.87 54.23
N VAL A 7 6.59 -15.28 53.07
CA VAL A 7 7.44 -16.46 52.88
C VAL A 7 8.66 -16.05 52.07
N ALA A 8 9.77 -16.05 52.78
CA ALA A 8 11.13 -16.01 52.23
C ALA A 8 11.64 -17.47 52.03
N GLY A 9 12.47 -17.70 51.04
CA GLY A 9 13.16 -18.97 50.82
C GLY A 9 14.08 -18.82 49.61
N CYS A 10 15.29 -18.42 49.82
CA CYS A 10 16.58 -19.10 49.94
C CYS A 10 17.10 -19.70 48.60
N HIS A 11 18.13 -19.04 48.11
CA HIS A 11 19.44 -19.50 47.63
C HIS A 11 19.62 -20.97 47.24
N ARG A 12 20.19 -21.18 46.02
CA ARG A 12 21.37 -22.02 45.86
C ARG A 12 22.17 -21.62 44.62
N ALA A 13 23.42 -21.23 44.86
CA ALA A 13 24.53 -21.31 43.90
C ALA A 13 25.09 -22.73 44.00
N ASP A 14 25.46 -23.31 42.87
CA ASP A 14 26.42 -24.38 42.73
C ASP A 14 26.92 -24.44 41.27
N ASP A 15 28.13 -24.05 41.17
CA ASP A 15 29.33 -24.80 40.79
C ASP A 15 29.47 -25.21 39.34
N THR A 16 30.51 -24.59 38.78
CA THR A 16 31.22 -24.95 37.54
C THR A 16 31.95 -26.29 37.76
N PRO A 17 32.13 -27.05 36.68
CA PRO A 17 33.50 -27.44 36.35
C PRO A 17 33.87 -27.15 34.89
N ALA A 18 35.07 -26.64 34.77
CA ALA A 18 35.84 -26.52 33.55
C ALA A 18 36.15 -27.93 32.98
N ALA A 19 35.96 -28.12 31.70
CA ALA A 19 36.48 -29.26 30.99
C ALA A 19 37.17 -28.78 29.69
N ALA A 20 38.50 -28.95 29.75
CA ALA A 20 39.47 -29.27 28.73
C ALA A 20 39.18 -28.95 27.25
N ALA A 21 40.05 -28.14 26.67
CA ALA A 21 40.31 -28.01 25.25
C ALA A 21 40.90 -29.31 24.66
N PRO A 22 40.49 -29.72 23.49
CA PRO A 22 41.31 -30.65 22.65
C PRO A 22 42.16 -29.89 21.64
N ALA A 23 43.33 -30.42 21.45
CA ALA A 23 44.49 -30.05 20.71
C ALA A 23 44.26 -29.47 19.30
N GLU A 24 45.07 -28.47 18.99
CA GLU A 24 45.47 -28.05 17.66
C GLU A 24 46.01 -29.20 16.82
N THR A 25 45.35 -29.46 15.73
CA THR A 25 45.97 -30.16 14.60
C THR A 25 46.47 -29.11 13.60
N ALA A 26 47.79 -29.02 13.55
CA ALA A 26 48.51 -28.20 12.58
C ALA A 26 48.19 -28.70 11.15
N HIS A 27 47.47 -27.90 10.39
CA HIS A 27 47.38 -28.06 8.94
C HIS A 27 48.51 -27.29 8.28
N THR A 28 49.46 -27.99 7.70
CA THR A 28 50.47 -27.50 6.80
C THR A 28 49.83 -26.71 5.64
N PRO A 29 50.32 -25.50 5.29
CA PRO A 29 49.85 -24.83 4.11
C PRO A 29 50.40 -25.49 2.86
N VAL A 30 49.49 -25.98 2.03
CA VAL A 30 49.83 -26.39 0.65
C VAL A 30 50.03 -25.09 -0.14
N ALA A 31 51.26 -24.86 -0.59
CA ALA A 31 51.57 -23.78 -1.50
C ALA A 31 50.89 -24.04 -2.85
N SER A 32 49.84 -23.30 -3.16
CA SER A 32 49.35 -23.20 -4.52
C SER A 32 50.19 -22.17 -5.26
N ALA A 33 51.07 -22.65 -6.08
CA ALA A 33 51.76 -21.86 -7.07
C ALA A 33 50.74 -21.39 -8.12
N ASN A 34 50.34 -20.12 -8.07
CA ASN A 34 49.82 -19.39 -9.20
C ASN A 34 50.72 -18.19 -9.41
N ASP A 35 51.93 -18.49 -9.93
CA ASP A 35 52.76 -17.47 -10.56
C ASP A 35 52.13 -17.12 -11.93
N GLN A 36 51.18 -16.20 -11.93
CA GLN A 36 50.76 -15.53 -13.14
C GLN A 36 51.14 -14.05 -13.01
N PRO A 37 51.93 -13.52 -13.97
CA PRO A 37 52.39 -12.13 -13.87
C PRO A 37 51.21 -11.17 -13.87
N ALA A 38 51.26 -10.20 -12.95
CA ALA A 38 50.19 -9.22 -12.71
C ALA A 38 50.01 -8.15 -13.81
N ASP A 39 50.68 -8.32 -14.97
CA ASP A 39 50.73 -7.25 -15.99
C ASP A 39 49.91 -7.49 -17.25
N ALA A 40 48.97 -8.44 -17.26
CA ALA A 40 48.22 -8.78 -18.47
C ALA A 40 46.71 -8.49 -18.43
N VAL A 41 46.19 -7.77 -17.40
CA VAL A 41 44.77 -7.35 -17.40
C VAL A 41 44.72 -5.88 -17.79
N PRO A 42 44.31 -5.54 -19.01
CA PRO A 42 44.04 -4.14 -19.34
C PRO A 42 42.96 -3.61 -18.42
N PRO A 43 43.04 -2.33 -17.98
CA PRO A 43 41.99 -1.75 -17.16
C PRO A 43 40.66 -1.87 -17.91
N ALA A 44 39.68 -2.50 -17.29
CA ALA A 44 38.34 -2.59 -17.82
C ALA A 44 37.80 -1.17 -17.92
N THR A 45 37.85 -0.60 -19.14
CA THR A 45 37.15 0.64 -19.44
C THR A 45 35.67 0.29 -19.30
N ALA A 46 35.05 0.77 -18.23
CA ALA A 46 33.60 0.64 -18.05
C ALA A 46 32.93 1.23 -19.31
N PRO A 47 32.00 0.50 -19.96
CA PRO A 47 31.30 1.06 -21.10
C PRO A 47 30.54 2.31 -20.62
N VAL A 48 30.94 3.48 -21.14
CA VAL A 48 30.16 4.70 -20.99
C VAL A 48 28.94 4.56 -21.93
N GLY A 49 28.04 3.68 -21.57
CA GLY A 49 26.74 3.53 -22.19
C GLY A 49 25.74 4.29 -21.33
N THR A 50 25.15 5.32 -21.91
CA THR A 50 23.95 5.92 -21.34
C THR A 50 22.88 4.83 -21.39
N PHE A 51 22.65 4.14 -20.28
CA PHE A 51 21.54 3.22 -20.17
C PHE A 51 20.25 4.03 -20.37
N PRO A 52 19.34 3.61 -21.25
CA PRO A 52 18.05 4.27 -21.34
C PRO A 52 17.40 4.26 -19.96
N PRO A 53 16.66 5.32 -19.58
CA PRO A 53 15.99 5.38 -18.30
C PRO A 53 15.20 4.09 -18.12
N GLN A 54 15.49 3.37 -17.02
CA GLN A 54 14.77 2.15 -16.66
C GLN A 54 13.33 2.55 -16.44
N VAL A 55 12.47 2.25 -17.40
CA VAL A 55 11.02 2.31 -17.22
C VAL A 55 10.69 1.27 -16.14
N ARG A 56 10.44 1.73 -14.93
CA ARG A 56 9.95 0.84 -13.87
C ARG A 56 8.63 0.25 -14.35
N PRO A 57 8.47 -1.08 -14.39
CA PRO A 57 7.18 -1.67 -14.68
C PRO A 57 6.16 -1.09 -13.70
N GLN A 58 5.13 -0.45 -14.21
CA GLN A 58 4.00 -0.04 -13.39
C GLN A 58 3.41 -1.31 -12.78
N PRO A 59 3.12 -1.34 -11.47
CA PRO A 59 2.45 -2.49 -10.88
C PRO A 59 1.16 -2.72 -11.65
N THR A 60 0.92 -3.96 -12.09
CA THR A 60 -0.34 -4.34 -12.74
C THR A 60 -1.44 -4.19 -11.71
N THR A 61 -2.26 -3.16 -11.85
CA THR A 61 -3.41 -2.90 -10.99
C THR A 61 -4.67 -2.82 -11.81
N LEU A 62 -5.80 -3.23 -11.23
CA LEU A 62 -7.12 -3.04 -11.82
C LEU A 62 -7.61 -1.59 -11.66
N ALA A 63 -7.02 -0.86 -10.72
CA ALA A 63 -7.37 0.53 -10.44
C ALA A 63 -6.86 1.47 -11.53
N ARG A 64 -7.76 2.31 -12.07
CA ARG A 64 -7.49 3.31 -13.10
C ARG A 64 -8.23 4.60 -12.76
N MET A 65 -7.80 5.70 -13.36
CA MET A 65 -8.46 7.00 -13.14
C MET A 65 -9.89 7.05 -13.71
N ASP A 66 -10.21 6.22 -14.70
CA ASP A 66 -11.53 6.14 -15.34
C ASP A 66 -12.38 4.95 -14.86
N GLY A 67 -11.92 4.15 -13.89
CA GLY A 67 -12.65 2.98 -13.40
C GLY A 67 -11.80 1.93 -12.71
N TYR A 68 -12.34 0.73 -12.52
CA TYR A 68 -11.67 -0.40 -11.86
C TYR A 68 -11.94 -1.71 -12.62
N GLY A 69 -10.89 -2.38 -13.09
CA GLY A 69 -11.05 -3.55 -13.99
C GLY A 69 -11.85 -3.18 -15.23
N ASP A 70 -12.97 -3.85 -15.45
CA ASP A 70 -13.88 -3.58 -16.56
C ASP A 70 -14.95 -2.54 -16.25
N LEU A 71 -15.08 -2.11 -14.99
CA LEU A 71 -15.98 -1.04 -14.61
C LEU A 71 -15.44 0.33 -15.07
N ARG A 72 -16.33 1.17 -15.53
CA ARG A 72 -16.03 2.56 -15.93
C ARG A 72 -16.91 3.53 -15.14
N LEU A 73 -16.33 4.65 -14.73
CA LEU A 73 -17.11 5.76 -14.17
C LEU A 73 -18.17 6.17 -15.20
N GLY A 74 -19.39 6.42 -14.71
CA GLY A 74 -20.55 6.72 -15.54
C GLY A 74 -21.42 5.52 -15.93
N MET A 75 -20.96 4.26 -15.74
CA MET A 75 -21.81 3.09 -15.95
C MET A 75 -23.00 3.08 -15.00
N ASP A 76 -24.17 2.67 -15.49
CA ASP A 76 -25.31 2.37 -14.61
C ASP A 76 -25.08 1.08 -13.82
N ALA A 77 -25.92 0.84 -12.80
CA ALA A 77 -25.75 -0.32 -11.91
C ALA A 77 -25.89 -1.66 -12.64
N THR A 78 -26.69 -1.75 -13.70
CA THR A 78 -26.87 -2.98 -14.50
C THR A 78 -25.62 -3.26 -15.33
N GLN A 79 -25.11 -2.23 -16.00
CA GLN A 79 -23.85 -2.29 -16.74
C GLN A 79 -22.68 -2.67 -15.82
N ALA A 80 -22.59 -2.02 -14.64
CA ALA A 80 -21.55 -2.29 -13.67
C ALA A 80 -21.59 -3.74 -13.14
N ARG A 81 -22.77 -4.27 -12.84
CA ARG A 81 -22.93 -5.68 -12.42
C ARG A 81 -22.53 -6.65 -13.52
N THR A 82 -22.87 -6.35 -14.76
CA THR A 82 -22.48 -7.15 -15.92
C THR A 82 -20.96 -7.12 -16.14
N ALA A 83 -20.37 -5.93 -16.10
CA ALA A 83 -18.93 -5.74 -16.31
C ALA A 83 -18.08 -6.34 -15.17
N TRP A 84 -18.60 -6.33 -13.93
CA TRP A 84 -17.90 -6.92 -12.80
C TRP A 84 -17.74 -8.44 -12.96
N GLY A 85 -18.70 -9.13 -13.58
CA GLY A 85 -18.64 -10.57 -13.82
C GLY A 85 -18.78 -11.45 -12.56
N GLY A 86 -19.07 -10.85 -11.41
CA GLY A 86 -19.27 -11.50 -10.13
C GLY A 86 -20.43 -10.88 -9.35
N GLU A 87 -20.66 -11.38 -8.12
CA GLU A 87 -21.69 -10.80 -7.25
C GLU A 87 -21.25 -9.46 -6.67
N LEU A 88 -22.06 -8.42 -6.88
CA LEU A 88 -22.00 -7.15 -6.17
C LEU A 88 -23.14 -7.08 -5.14
N ARG A 89 -22.79 -7.00 -3.86
CA ARG A 89 -23.72 -6.88 -2.74
C ARG A 89 -24.06 -5.43 -2.47
N GLY A 90 -25.28 -5.22 -2.04
CA GLY A 90 -25.86 -3.90 -1.79
C GLY A 90 -27.11 -3.71 -2.64
N SER A 91 -27.90 -2.70 -2.28
CA SER A 91 -29.16 -2.36 -2.96
C SER A 91 -29.07 -0.98 -3.54
N ALA A 92 -29.63 -0.79 -4.73
CA ALA A 92 -29.83 0.53 -5.32
C ALA A 92 -30.79 1.36 -4.45
N ALA A 93 -30.56 2.65 -4.37
CA ALA A 93 -31.53 3.57 -3.78
C ALA A 93 -32.74 3.70 -4.71
N SER A 94 -33.92 3.60 -4.14
CA SER A 94 -35.18 3.63 -4.90
C SER A 94 -35.51 4.99 -5.54
N ASP A 95 -34.87 6.03 -5.06
CA ASP A 95 -35.05 7.44 -5.46
C ASP A 95 -33.91 7.97 -6.35
N GLY A 96 -33.00 7.08 -6.81
CA GLY A 96 -31.80 7.49 -7.54
C GLY A 96 -30.76 8.19 -6.68
N GLY A 97 -30.91 8.13 -5.36
CA GLY A 97 -29.96 8.70 -4.40
C GLY A 97 -28.60 8.00 -4.41
N CYS A 98 -27.78 8.34 -3.40
CA CYS A 98 -26.46 7.74 -3.24
C CYS A 98 -26.55 6.35 -2.59
N TYR A 99 -25.84 5.37 -3.11
CA TYR A 99 -25.71 4.03 -2.52
C TYR A 99 -24.35 3.40 -2.84
N LEU A 100 -24.02 2.34 -2.11
CA LEU A 100 -22.77 1.63 -2.26
C LEU A 100 -23.02 0.16 -2.64
N LEU A 101 -22.32 -0.31 -3.66
CA LEU A 101 -22.19 -1.72 -3.96
C LEU A 101 -20.78 -2.18 -3.60
N ARG A 102 -20.65 -3.43 -3.16
CA ARG A 102 -19.36 -4.02 -2.80
C ARG A 102 -19.20 -5.42 -3.40
N PRO A 103 -17.98 -5.86 -3.73
CA PRO A 103 -17.71 -7.24 -4.10
C PRO A 103 -18.08 -8.21 -2.98
N GLN A 104 -18.39 -9.44 -3.33
CA GLN A 104 -18.75 -10.48 -2.36
C GLN A 104 -17.67 -10.72 -1.30
N TRP A 105 -16.40 -10.59 -1.68
CA TRP A 105 -15.26 -10.81 -0.79
C TRP A 105 -15.02 -9.67 0.21
N ALA A 106 -15.49 -8.46 -0.08
CA ALA A 106 -15.35 -7.33 0.84
C ALA A 106 -16.38 -7.43 1.98
N GLN A 107 -15.93 -7.21 3.21
CA GLN A 107 -16.79 -7.29 4.39
C GLN A 107 -17.79 -6.13 4.42
N ASP A 108 -17.31 -4.94 4.06
CA ASP A 108 -18.15 -3.74 3.91
C ASP A 108 -17.66 -2.86 2.73
N ALA A 109 -18.37 -1.77 2.46
CA ALA A 109 -18.05 -0.87 1.37
C ALA A 109 -16.88 0.09 1.68
N ARG A 110 -16.35 0.09 2.89
CA ARG A 110 -15.10 0.81 3.23
C ARG A 110 -13.90 -0.03 2.86
N GLU A 111 -13.94 -1.34 3.16
CA GLU A 111 -12.90 -2.27 2.73
C GLU A 111 -12.73 -2.22 1.21
N PHE A 112 -13.83 -2.34 0.45
CA PHE A 112 -13.87 -2.07 -0.97
C PHE A 112 -15.29 -1.75 -1.43
N GLY A 113 -15.50 -0.62 -2.09
CA GLY A 113 -16.84 -0.19 -2.48
C GLY A 113 -16.88 0.63 -3.75
N PHE A 114 -18.01 0.50 -4.45
CA PHE A 114 -18.41 1.27 -5.61
C PHE A 114 -19.57 2.17 -5.24
N MET A 115 -19.40 3.48 -5.37
CA MET A 115 -20.44 4.47 -5.08
C MET A 115 -21.20 4.81 -6.34
N PHE A 116 -22.51 4.77 -6.23
CA PHE A 116 -23.44 5.18 -7.26
C PHE A 116 -24.23 6.40 -6.77
N GLU A 117 -24.46 7.33 -7.64
CA GLU A 117 -25.34 8.48 -7.44
C GLU A 117 -26.06 8.78 -8.74
N GLY A 118 -27.39 9.01 -8.69
CA GLY A 118 -28.21 9.10 -9.89
C GLY A 118 -28.16 7.84 -10.76
N ASP A 119 -28.00 6.68 -10.13
CA ASP A 119 -27.79 5.36 -10.74
C ASP A 119 -26.51 5.22 -11.59
N HIS A 120 -25.54 6.12 -11.47
CA HIS A 120 -24.27 6.03 -12.18
C HIS A 120 -23.10 5.80 -11.22
N LEU A 121 -22.14 4.95 -11.62
CA LEU A 121 -20.90 4.74 -10.90
C LEU A 121 -20.07 6.02 -10.92
N VAL A 122 -19.92 6.67 -9.76
CA VAL A 122 -19.22 7.95 -9.63
C VAL A 122 -17.90 7.87 -8.90
N ARG A 123 -17.71 6.81 -8.10
CA ARG A 123 -16.49 6.64 -7.29
C ARG A 123 -16.28 5.17 -6.93
N TYR A 124 -15.03 4.77 -6.76
CA TYR A 124 -14.68 3.54 -6.04
C TYR A 124 -13.62 3.85 -4.98
N GLN A 125 -13.58 3.02 -3.94
CA GLN A 125 -12.78 3.28 -2.74
C GLN A 125 -12.32 1.99 -2.07
N THR A 126 -11.23 2.10 -1.28
CA THR A 126 -10.75 0.97 -0.49
C THR A 126 -9.92 1.40 0.71
N THR A 127 -9.93 0.55 1.75
CA THR A 127 -8.97 0.53 2.86
C THR A 127 -8.07 -0.70 2.80
N GLU A 128 -8.20 -1.55 1.76
CA GLU A 128 -7.47 -2.82 1.62
C GLU A 128 -5.99 -2.57 1.25
N PRO A 129 -5.03 -3.01 2.09
CA PRO A 129 -3.61 -2.75 1.85
C PRO A 129 -3.03 -3.43 0.61
N LYS A 130 -3.70 -4.46 0.09
CA LYS A 130 -3.26 -5.16 -1.12
C LYS A 130 -3.60 -4.39 -2.40
N GLU A 131 -4.61 -3.53 -2.33
CA GLU A 131 -5.04 -2.74 -3.46
C GLU A 131 -4.04 -1.62 -3.78
N VAL A 132 -3.77 -1.46 -5.08
CA VAL A 132 -2.80 -0.49 -5.59
C VAL A 132 -3.55 0.57 -6.38
N ALA A 133 -3.47 1.80 -5.92
CA ALA A 133 -4.04 2.95 -6.60
C ALA A 133 -3.35 3.24 -7.95
N PRO A 134 -4.01 3.92 -8.89
CA PRO A 134 -3.36 4.43 -10.09
C PRO A 134 -2.09 5.22 -9.72
N GLY A 135 -0.95 4.91 -10.35
CA GLY A 135 0.33 5.52 -9.99
C GLY A 135 1.11 4.82 -8.87
N GLY A 136 0.54 3.77 -8.24
CA GLY A 136 1.28 2.89 -7.33
C GLY A 136 1.11 3.15 -5.83
N GLY A 137 0.29 4.12 -5.43
CA GLY A 137 0.00 4.41 -4.03
C GLY A 137 -0.75 3.26 -3.33
N LYS A 138 -0.54 3.06 -2.03
CA LYS A 138 -1.17 2.00 -1.24
C LYS A 138 -1.47 2.46 0.18
N VAL A 139 -2.45 1.82 0.79
CA VAL A 139 -2.69 1.91 2.25
C VAL A 139 -1.42 1.50 3.01
N GLY A 140 -1.10 2.21 4.09
CA GLY A 140 0.09 2.05 4.92
C GLY A 140 1.33 2.83 4.46
N MET A 141 1.34 3.40 3.24
CA MET A 141 2.44 4.25 2.79
C MET A 141 2.51 5.57 3.57
N THR A 142 3.74 6.06 3.74
CA THR A 142 3.98 7.40 4.29
C THR A 142 3.76 8.48 3.22
N LEU A 143 3.53 9.71 3.67
CA LEU A 143 3.44 10.88 2.79
C LEU A 143 4.67 11.06 1.88
N ALA A 144 5.88 10.79 2.39
CA ALA A 144 7.11 10.85 1.61
C ALA A 144 7.13 9.82 0.47
N GLN A 145 6.68 8.59 0.74
CA GLN A 145 6.56 7.54 -0.27
C GLN A 145 5.53 7.89 -1.35
N LEU A 146 4.38 8.45 -0.95
CA LEU A 146 3.38 8.92 -1.92
C LEU A 146 3.93 10.03 -2.81
N ARG A 147 4.55 11.06 -2.25
CA ARG A 147 5.12 12.18 -3.02
C ARG A 147 6.15 11.72 -4.05
N ALA A 148 6.90 10.66 -3.75
CA ALA A 148 7.84 10.07 -4.70
C ALA A 148 7.16 9.38 -5.88
N LEU A 149 5.95 8.85 -5.69
CA LEU A 149 5.15 8.21 -6.76
C LEU A 149 4.36 9.21 -7.60
N TYR A 150 3.99 10.35 -7.03
CA TYR A 150 3.19 11.40 -7.68
C TYR A 150 4.00 12.71 -7.84
N PRO A 151 5.00 12.74 -8.73
CA PRO A 151 5.90 13.89 -8.88
C PRO A 151 5.19 15.13 -9.40
N GLN A 152 4.03 14.98 -10.05
CA GLN A 152 3.19 16.10 -10.50
C GLN A 152 2.44 16.79 -9.36
N GLY A 153 2.56 16.25 -8.14
CA GLY A 153 2.03 16.82 -6.92
C GLY A 153 0.76 16.15 -6.43
N LEU A 154 0.60 16.27 -5.14
CA LEU A 154 -0.60 15.94 -4.38
C LEU A 154 -1.01 17.22 -3.65
N ASP A 155 -2.21 17.72 -3.92
CA ASP A 155 -2.78 18.82 -3.17
C ASP A 155 -3.17 18.31 -1.78
N ALA A 156 -2.50 18.81 -0.75
CA ALA A 156 -2.64 18.36 0.63
C ALA A 156 -3.47 19.34 1.43
N GLN A 157 -4.56 18.84 2.03
CA GLN A 157 -5.44 19.60 2.90
C GLN A 157 -5.57 18.89 4.26
N PRO A 158 -5.78 19.62 5.37
CA PRO A 158 -6.14 19.00 6.64
C PRO A 158 -7.40 18.13 6.48
N HIS A 159 -7.41 16.96 7.11
CA HIS A 159 -8.61 16.11 7.11
C HIS A 159 -9.75 16.78 7.91
N LYS A 160 -10.95 16.77 7.36
CA LYS A 160 -12.12 17.51 7.89
C LYS A 160 -12.44 17.16 9.37
N TYR A 161 -12.23 15.90 9.77
CA TYR A 161 -12.68 15.39 11.08
C TYR A 161 -11.56 14.84 11.96
N LEU A 162 -10.39 14.50 11.38
CA LEU A 162 -9.32 13.83 12.11
C LEU A 162 -8.14 14.78 12.30
N PRO A 163 -7.91 15.31 13.53
CA PRO A 163 -6.75 16.14 13.81
C PRO A 163 -5.44 15.41 13.48
N GLY A 164 -4.52 16.10 12.81
CA GLY A 164 -3.23 15.54 12.38
C GLY A 164 -3.27 14.74 11.07
N ALA A 165 -4.44 14.28 10.65
CA ALA A 165 -4.62 13.60 9.37
C ALA A 165 -4.71 14.58 8.19
N GLN A 166 -4.49 14.08 6.99
CA GLN A 166 -4.53 14.85 5.75
C GLN A 166 -5.34 14.13 4.66
N THR A 167 -5.94 14.91 3.79
CA THR A 167 -6.48 14.49 2.50
C THR A 167 -5.52 14.95 1.41
N LEU A 168 -5.11 14.04 0.55
CA LEU A 168 -4.13 14.26 -0.52
C LEU A 168 -4.79 13.98 -1.86
N ARG A 169 -4.93 14.99 -2.71
CA ARG A 169 -5.70 14.94 -3.95
C ARG A 169 -4.79 15.05 -5.18
N HIS A 170 -4.95 14.13 -6.12
CA HIS A 170 -4.34 14.17 -7.45
C HIS A 170 -5.45 14.24 -8.50
N ALA A 171 -5.53 15.35 -9.22
CA ALA A 171 -6.49 15.53 -10.31
C ALA A 171 -5.93 14.97 -11.62
N ASP A 172 -6.77 14.27 -12.38
CA ASP A 172 -6.45 13.83 -13.75
C ASP A 172 -7.32 14.59 -14.76
N ALA A 173 -6.68 15.48 -15.51
CA ALA A 173 -7.35 16.28 -16.52
C ALA A 173 -7.86 15.45 -17.71
N ALA A 174 -7.25 14.29 -17.99
CA ALA A 174 -7.62 13.46 -19.13
C ALA A 174 -8.96 12.74 -18.91
N THR A 175 -9.25 12.35 -17.68
CA THR A 175 -10.49 11.62 -17.31
C THR A 175 -11.48 12.48 -16.54
N SER A 176 -11.12 13.73 -16.22
CA SER A 176 -11.91 14.62 -15.34
C SER A 176 -12.22 13.98 -13.97
N SER A 177 -11.39 13.04 -13.53
CA SER A 177 -11.50 12.37 -12.24
C SER A 177 -10.39 12.81 -11.28
N ALA A 178 -10.45 12.36 -10.04
CA ALA A 178 -9.37 12.54 -9.09
C ALA A 178 -9.12 11.26 -8.30
N LEU A 179 -7.86 11.12 -7.87
CA LEU A 179 -7.42 10.16 -6.88
C LEU A 179 -7.21 10.92 -5.57
N VAL A 180 -7.82 10.42 -4.51
CA VAL A 180 -7.74 11.01 -3.18
C VAL A 180 -7.23 9.95 -2.20
N PHE A 181 -6.20 10.29 -1.45
CA PHE A 181 -5.73 9.52 -0.30
C PHE A 181 -6.16 10.22 0.99
N GLU A 182 -6.52 9.47 1.99
CA GLU A 182 -6.64 9.95 3.36
C GLU A 182 -5.54 9.33 4.20
N THR A 183 -5.00 10.09 5.15
CA THR A 183 -4.02 9.57 6.10
C THR A 183 -4.63 9.47 7.50
N ASP A 184 -3.97 8.69 8.34
CA ASP A 184 -4.15 8.76 9.79
C ASP A 184 -3.37 9.95 10.39
N ALA A 185 -3.45 10.09 11.71
CA ALA A 185 -2.75 11.15 12.45
C ALA A 185 -1.22 11.01 12.41
N GLU A 186 -0.71 9.80 12.15
CA GLU A 186 0.71 9.48 12.01
C GLU A 186 1.22 9.71 10.58
N GLY A 187 0.36 10.19 9.67
CA GLY A 187 0.70 10.50 8.28
C GLY A 187 0.86 9.27 7.39
N ARG A 188 0.23 8.15 7.75
CA ARG A 188 0.17 6.96 6.89
C ARG A 188 -1.17 6.92 6.17
N VAL A 189 -1.15 6.49 4.92
CA VAL A 189 -2.37 6.29 4.14
C VAL A 189 -3.27 5.27 4.82
N SER A 190 -4.47 5.67 5.14
CA SER A 190 -5.53 4.84 5.74
C SER A 190 -6.55 4.36 4.71
N SER A 191 -6.77 5.15 3.65
CA SER A 191 -7.69 4.83 2.56
C SER A 191 -7.29 5.54 1.29
N TRP A 192 -7.84 5.07 0.16
CA TRP A 192 -7.81 5.85 -1.08
C TRP A 192 -9.08 5.62 -1.90
N ARG A 193 -9.38 6.58 -2.78
CA ARG A 193 -10.52 6.53 -3.67
C ARG A 193 -10.23 7.24 -4.99
N VAL A 194 -10.92 6.79 -6.04
CA VAL A 194 -10.93 7.43 -7.36
C VAL A 194 -12.37 7.70 -7.75
N GLY A 195 -12.63 8.84 -8.35
CA GLY A 195 -13.97 9.18 -8.79
C GLY A 195 -14.07 10.56 -9.43
N GLN A 196 -15.29 10.90 -9.82
CA GLN A 196 -15.63 12.19 -10.37
C GLN A 196 -15.91 13.21 -9.27
N PRO A 197 -15.50 14.47 -9.44
CA PRO A 197 -16.01 15.55 -8.57
C PRO A 197 -17.50 15.78 -8.81
N PRO A 198 -18.28 16.16 -7.77
CA PRO A 198 -17.85 16.39 -6.40
C PRO A 198 -17.77 15.11 -5.54
N GLN A 199 -18.25 13.95 -6.00
CA GLN A 199 -18.44 12.73 -5.20
C GLN A 199 -17.12 12.13 -4.68
N VAL A 200 -16.02 12.29 -5.42
CA VAL A 200 -14.70 11.84 -4.95
C VAL A 200 -14.25 12.61 -3.71
N ASP A 201 -14.72 13.84 -3.54
CA ASP A 201 -14.34 14.71 -2.43
C ASP A 201 -15.26 14.55 -1.19
N TYR A 202 -16.33 13.74 -1.27
CA TYR A 202 -17.19 13.45 -0.11
C TYR A 202 -16.44 12.59 0.92
N VAL A 203 -16.21 13.16 2.10
CA VAL A 203 -15.51 12.46 3.20
C VAL A 203 -16.42 11.39 3.83
N GLU A 204 -17.70 11.66 3.92
CA GLU A 204 -18.68 10.79 4.58
C GLU A 204 -19.28 9.72 3.66
N GLY A 205 -18.84 9.68 2.41
CA GLY A 205 -19.42 8.75 1.43
C GLY A 205 -20.85 9.18 1.03
N CYS A 206 -21.81 8.26 1.15
CA CYS A 206 -23.23 8.53 0.88
C CYS A 206 -23.98 9.20 2.06
N GLY A 207 -23.28 9.80 3.03
CA GLY A 207 -23.87 10.62 4.09
C GLY A 207 -24.67 9.84 5.12
#